data_96dc52578d9fa567cfe8cb3087b27a1c
#
_entry.id   96dc52578d9fa567cfe8cb3087b27a1c
#
_cell.length_a   1.000
_cell.length_b   1.000
_cell.length_c   1.000
_cell.angle_alpha   90.00
_cell.angle_beta   90.00
_cell.angle_gamma   90.00
#
_symmetry.space_group_name_H-M   'P 1'
#
loop_
_entity.id
_entity.type
_entity.pdbx_description
1 polymer ?
#
loop_
_entity_poly.entity_id
_entity_poly.type
_entity_poly.pdbx_seq_one_letter_code
_entity_poly.pdbx_strand_id
1 'polypeptide(L)'
;MVDIYCIGEMVIDMIPGSEPGSYLRKAGGAPANVAITAAKNGLKARMACKVGNDEFGRFLMETLRQNGVGQAVPALCDEAVTTLAFVTLREDGERVFTFARKPGADMMLSEDEVKESDIDEAAIIHAGSCSLSAHPEREATEKALRMAHEKGKLVSFDVNYRNLMWEDDLTACTEAVMGVLPCVDMLKISEEEAGMLGGEASFQQLMEKNGLTMLVETLGSQGAKAFFGNQTIEVPGQRVKAVDATGAGDAFWGAFLSYLRFHQVTKTADISADLIRDGMNYGNVSGCLCVQSKGAISSIPTRQQIEAYLAGRKE
;
A
#
# COMPACT_ATOMS: atom_id res chain seq x y z
N MET A 1 10.40 -14.85 -12.20
CA MET A 1 10.32 -13.39 -12.05
C MET A 1 9.03 -13.07 -11.30
N VAL A 2 9.10 -12.23 -10.29
CA VAL A 2 7.99 -11.69 -9.48
C VAL A 2 7.68 -10.30 -10.02
N ASP A 3 6.41 -9.95 -10.21
CA ASP A 3 6.05 -8.64 -10.73
C ASP A 3 6.14 -7.57 -9.63
N ILE A 4 5.61 -7.87 -8.44
CA ILE A 4 5.61 -6.95 -7.31
C ILE A 4 6.00 -7.71 -6.03
N TYR A 5 7.02 -7.23 -5.33
CA TYR A 5 7.40 -7.63 -3.98
C TYR A 5 6.99 -6.54 -3.03
N CYS A 6 6.10 -6.86 -2.08
CA CYS A 6 5.65 -5.95 -1.04
C CYS A 6 6.32 -6.31 0.29
N ILE A 7 6.69 -5.31 1.08
CA ILE A 7 7.24 -5.47 2.43
C ILE A 7 6.52 -4.54 3.39
N GLY A 8 6.15 -5.04 4.56
CA GLY A 8 5.53 -4.26 5.63
C GLY A 8 4.47 -5.02 6.41
N GLU A 9 3.61 -4.28 7.06
CA GLU A 9 2.64 -4.78 8.02
C GLU A 9 1.51 -5.59 7.40
N MET A 10 1.04 -6.57 8.18
CA MET A 10 -0.22 -7.26 8.00
C MET A 10 -0.92 -7.40 9.37
N VAL A 11 -2.16 -6.95 9.45
CA VAL A 11 -2.89 -6.79 10.72
C VAL A 11 -4.31 -7.33 10.64
N ILE A 12 -4.96 -7.52 11.78
CA ILE A 12 -6.39 -7.82 11.86
C ILE A 12 -7.15 -6.55 12.21
N ASP A 13 -8.07 -6.14 11.34
CA ASP A 13 -9.08 -5.14 11.65
C ASP A 13 -10.26 -5.80 12.35
N MET A 14 -10.50 -5.43 13.61
CA MET A 14 -11.64 -5.85 14.43
C MET A 14 -12.75 -4.82 14.27
N ILE A 15 -13.66 -5.06 13.34
CA ILE A 15 -14.76 -4.15 13.00
C ILE A 15 -15.99 -4.49 13.85
N PRO A 16 -16.72 -3.50 14.42
CA PRO A 16 -17.96 -3.77 15.16
C PRO A 16 -18.93 -4.62 14.35
N GLY A 17 -19.45 -5.67 14.98
CA GLY A 17 -20.49 -6.52 14.44
C GLY A 17 -21.90 -5.93 14.64
N SER A 18 -22.94 -6.70 14.32
CA SER A 18 -24.35 -6.31 14.48
C SER A 18 -24.81 -6.35 15.93
N GLU A 19 -24.25 -7.25 16.73
CA GLU A 19 -24.61 -7.41 18.12
C GLU A 19 -23.70 -6.58 19.03
N PRO A 20 -24.21 -5.96 20.11
CA PRO A 20 -23.39 -5.22 21.07
C PRO A 20 -22.20 -6.06 21.59
N GLY A 21 -20.99 -5.51 21.51
CA GLY A 21 -19.76 -6.18 21.95
C GLY A 21 -19.21 -7.24 20.99
N SER A 22 -19.86 -7.50 19.85
CA SER A 22 -19.35 -8.42 18.83
C SER A 22 -18.40 -7.69 17.86
N TYR A 23 -17.42 -8.45 17.35
CA TYR A 23 -16.49 -7.98 16.32
C TYR A 23 -16.38 -8.97 15.16
N LEU A 24 -16.26 -8.42 13.95
CA LEU A 24 -15.91 -9.16 12.74
C LEU A 24 -14.43 -8.95 12.47
N ARG A 25 -13.65 -10.01 12.41
CA ARG A 25 -12.25 -9.93 12.00
C ARG A 25 -12.15 -9.75 10.48
N LYS A 26 -11.31 -8.82 10.04
CA LYS A 26 -10.94 -8.62 8.65
C LYS A 26 -9.42 -8.57 8.54
N ALA A 27 -8.87 -9.08 7.46
CA ALA A 27 -7.47 -8.91 7.17
C ALA A 27 -7.24 -7.50 6.62
N GLY A 28 -6.18 -6.84 7.10
CA GLY A 28 -5.73 -5.50 6.72
C GLY A 28 -4.21 -5.45 6.59
N GLY A 29 -3.70 -4.26 6.33
CA GLY A 29 -2.29 -3.96 6.05
C GLY A 29 -2.14 -3.40 4.64
N ALA A 30 -1.60 -2.19 4.52
CA ALA A 30 -1.56 -1.49 3.24
C ALA A 30 -0.69 -2.21 2.20
N PRO A 31 0.54 -2.67 2.50
CA PRO A 31 1.34 -3.41 1.53
C PRO A 31 0.69 -4.75 1.12
N ALA A 32 -0.01 -5.41 2.05
CA ALA A 32 -0.74 -6.63 1.74
C ALA A 32 -1.94 -6.37 0.81
N ASN A 33 -2.65 -5.25 0.99
CA ASN A 33 -3.74 -4.83 0.09
C ASN A 33 -3.20 -4.55 -1.32
N VAL A 34 -2.03 -3.90 -1.45
CA VAL A 34 -1.36 -3.68 -2.74
C VAL A 34 -0.95 -5.00 -3.39
N ALA A 35 -0.34 -5.93 -2.62
CA ALA A 35 0.04 -7.26 -3.12
C ALA A 35 -1.18 -8.06 -3.62
N ILE A 36 -2.29 -8.05 -2.86
CA ILE A 36 -3.53 -8.71 -3.24
C ILE A 36 -4.16 -8.06 -4.46
N THR A 37 -4.12 -6.73 -4.57
CA THR A 37 -4.59 -6.02 -5.75
C THR A 37 -3.81 -6.46 -6.99
N ALA A 38 -2.50 -6.53 -6.90
CA ALA A 38 -1.64 -7.00 -7.98
C ALA A 38 -1.98 -8.46 -8.37
N ALA A 39 -2.14 -9.35 -7.40
CA ALA A 39 -2.50 -10.75 -7.65
C ALA A 39 -3.88 -10.89 -8.30
N LYS A 40 -4.89 -10.13 -7.86
CA LYS A 40 -6.24 -10.09 -8.48
C LYS A 40 -6.22 -9.50 -9.90
N ASN A 41 -5.18 -8.74 -10.22
CA ASN A 41 -4.89 -8.26 -11.58
C ASN A 41 -4.09 -9.27 -12.42
N GLY A 42 -3.80 -10.47 -11.89
CA GLY A 42 -3.12 -11.54 -12.62
C GLY A 42 -1.59 -11.47 -12.57
N LEU A 43 -1.02 -10.62 -11.72
CA LEU A 43 0.41 -10.50 -11.52
C LEU A 43 0.92 -11.50 -10.47
N LYS A 44 2.21 -11.82 -10.54
CA LYS A 44 2.91 -12.58 -9.51
C LYS A 44 3.35 -11.64 -8.39
N ALA A 45 2.63 -11.66 -7.26
CA ALA A 45 2.94 -10.87 -6.08
C ALA A 45 3.53 -11.74 -4.98
N ARG A 46 4.51 -11.19 -4.22
CA ARG A 46 5.02 -11.75 -2.97
C ARG A 46 4.94 -10.72 -1.85
N MET A 47 4.75 -11.22 -0.63
CA MET A 47 4.70 -10.40 0.58
C MET A 47 5.74 -10.85 1.59
N ALA A 48 6.55 -9.91 2.07
CA ALA A 48 7.41 -10.05 3.25
C ALA A 48 6.74 -9.35 4.43
N CYS A 49 6.26 -10.12 5.38
CA CYS A 49 5.62 -9.64 6.61
C CYS A 49 5.81 -10.62 7.75
N LYS A 50 5.60 -10.17 8.97
CA LYS A 50 5.48 -11.03 10.15
C LYS A 50 4.07 -10.96 10.73
N VAL A 51 3.60 -12.10 11.21
CA VAL A 51 2.34 -12.28 11.94
C VAL A 51 2.59 -13.24 13.10
N GLY A 52 1.82 -13.17 14.15
CA GLY A 52 1.97 -14.09 15.29
C GLY A 52 1.72 -15.55 14.90
N ASN A 53 2.38 -16.48 15.59
CA ASN A 53 2.09 -17.90 15.49
C ASN A 53 0.81 -18.23 16.28
N ASP A 54 -0.28 -17.55 15.95
CA ASP A 54 -1.60 -17.63 16.55
C ASP A 54 -2.69 -17.81 15.47
N GLU A 55 -3.95 -17.94 15.89
CA GLU A 55 -5.06 -18.13 14.96
C GLU A 55 -5.34 -16.93 14.07
N PHE A 56 -4.97 -15.72 14.50
CA PHE A 56 -5.09 -14.53 13.69
C PHE A 56 -4.01 -14.47 12.60
N GLY A 57 -2.76 -14.81 12.97
CA GLY A 57 -1.67 -14.91 12.00
C GLY A 57 -1.93 -15.99 10.95
N ARG A 58 -2.39 -17.17 11.37
CA ARG A 58 -2.78 -18.23 10.41
C ARG A 58 -3.91 -17.78 9.47
N PHE A 59 -4.88 -17.04 9.97
CA PHE A 59 -5.95 -16.46 9.14
C PHE A 59 -5.40 -15.46 8.13
N LEU A 60 -4.45 -14.60 8.51
CA LEU A 60 -3.82 -13.63 7.61
C LEU A 60 -3.03 -14.35 6.50
N MET A 61 -2.24 -15.36 6.86
CA MET A 61 -1.46 -16.12 5.89
C MET A 61 -2.35 -16.91 4.92
N GLU A 62 -3.44 -17.48 5.41
CA GLU A 62 -4.43 -18.13 4.56
C GLU A 62 -5.12 -17.13 3.62
N THR A 63 -5.38 -15.91 4.10
CA THR A 63 -5.93 -14.83 3.25
C THR A 63 -4.99 -14.48 2.09
N LEU A 64 -3.69 -14.34 2.34
CA LEU A 64 -2.70 -14.12 1.26
C LEU A 64 -2.72 -15.28 0.26
N ARG A 65 -2.66 -16.51 0.76
CA ARG A 65 -2.66 -17.72 -0.07
C ARG A 65 -3.91 -17.83 -0.94
N GLN A 66 -5.10 -17.58 -0.39
CA GLN A 66 -6.37 -17.62 -1.13
C GLN A 66 -6.47 -16.55 -2.22
N ASN A 67 -5.76 -15.43 -2.03
CA ASN A 67 -5.68 -14.35 -3.03
C ASN A 67 -4.48 -14.48 -3.98
N GLY A 68 -3.73 -15.58 -3.94
CA GLY A 68 -2.64 -15.86 -4.87
C GLY A 68 -1.35 -15.10 -4.59
N VAL A 69 -1.17 -14.55 -3.39
CA VAL A 69 0.06 -13.86 -2.97
C VAL A 69 1.02 -14.86 -2.33
N GLY A 70 2.24 -14.92 -2.85
CA GLY A 70 3.31 -15.75 -2.30
C GLY A 70 3.95 -15.13 -1.06
N GLN A 71 4.53 -15.98 -0.20
CA GLN A 71 5.36 -15.55 0.91
C GLN A 71 6.81 -15.34 0.46
N ALA A 72 7.45 -14.26 0.93
CA ALA A 72 8.87 -14.01 0.69
C ALA A 72 9.74 -14.44 1.88
N VAL A 73 9.18 -14.42 3.11
CA VAL A 73 9.90 -14.77 4.35
C VAL A 73 9.05 -15.73 5.19
N PRO A 74 9.64 -16.47 6.15
CA PRO A 74 8.85 -17.19 7.16
C PRO A 74 8.02 -16.20 7.98
N ALA A 75 6.71 -16.22 7.79
CA ALA A 75 5.84 -15.14 8.32
C ALA A 75 5.46 -15.33 9.79
N LEU A 76 5.37 -16.58 10.30
CA LEU A 76 4.94 -16.84 11.67
C LEU A 76 6.05 -16.50 12.67
N CYS A 77 5.69 -15.74 13.70
CA CYS A 77 6.56 -15.27 14.77
C CYS A 77 6.03 -15.80 16.12
N ASP A 78 6.91 -16.41 16.90
CA ASP A 78 6.57 -16.92 18.24
C ASP A 78 6.80 -15.87 19.35
N GLU A 79 7.50 -14.78 19.04
CA GLU A 79 7.96 -13.77 20.00
C GLU A 79 6.91 -12.67 20.25
N ALA A 80 5.94 -12.53 19.35
CA ALA A 80 4.89 -11.51 19.44
C ALA A 80 3.57 -12.01 18.88
N VAL A 81 2.46 -11.42 19.34
CA VAL A 81 1.12 -11.73 18.86
C VAL A 81 0.79 -10.97 17.59
N THR A 82 -0.13 -11.50 16.79
CA THR A 82 -0.66 -10.76 15.62
C THR A 82 -1.26 -9.43 16.06
N THR A 83 -0.90 -8.36 15.40
CA THR A 83 -1.44 -7.02 15.67
C THR A 83 -2.92 -6.95 15.37
N LEU A 84 -3.71 -6.45 16.35
CA LEU A 84 -5.15 -6.23 16.22
C LEU A 84 -5.44 -4.72 16.26
N ALA A 85 -6.18 -4.24 15.27
CA ALA A 85 -6.73 -2.89 15.20
C ALA A 85 -8.22 -2.93 15.52
N PHE A 86 -8.63 -2.52 16.72
CA PHE A 86 -10.03 -2.41 17.11
C PHE A 86 -10.62 -1.11 16.59
N VAL A 87 -11.70 -1.20 15.85
CA VAL A 87 -12.48 -0.06 15.42
C VAL A 87 -13.65 0.14 16.37
N THR A 88 -13.75 1.30 17.00
CA THR A 88 -14.89 1.68 17.82
C THR A 88 -15.60 2.85 17.15
N LEU A 89 -16.91 2.79 17.05
CA LEU A 89 -17.74 3.90 16.58
C LEU A 89 -18.21 4.70 17.81
N ARG A 90 -17.90 5.99 17.83
CA ARG A 90 -18.46 6.92 18.82
C ARG A 90 -19.90 7.25 18.50
N GLU A 91 -20.62 7.87 19.44
CA GLU A 91 -22.03 8.26 19.28
C GLU A 91 -22.25 9.25 18.13
N ASP A 92 -21.24 10.09 17.82
CA ASP A 92 -21.21 11.02 16.69
C ASP A 92 -20.87 10.37 15.34
N GLY A 93 -20.59 9.05 15.33
CA GLY A 93 -20.21 8.27 14.14
C GLY A 93 -18.71 8.31 13.83
N GLU A 94 -17.90 9.01 14.64
CA GLU A 94 -16.43 9.02 14.49
C GLU A 94 -15.86 7.63 14.76
N ARG A 95 -14.89 7.21 13.93
CA ARG A 95 -14.14 5.95 14.11
C ARG A 95 -12.92 6.20 14.98
N VAL A 96 -12.85 5.51 16.08
CA VAL A 96 -11.66 5.48 16.96
C VAL A 96 -10.99 4.12 16.84
N PHE A 97 -9.69 4.13 16.67
CA PHE A 97 -8.90 2.91 16.60
C PHE A 97 -8.15 2.69 17.90
N THR A 98 -8.01 1.43 18.28
CA THR A 98 -7.14 1.00 19.39
C THR A 98 -6.31 -0.18 18.90
N PHE A 99 -4.98 -0.08 18.99
CA PHE A 99 -4.10 -1.15 18.57
C PHE A 99 -3.62 -1.99 19.75
N ALA A 100 -3.72 -3.32 19.61
CA ALA A 100 -2.98 -4.28 20.42
C ALA A 100 -1.69 -4.63 19.66
N ARG A 101 -0.61 -3.84 19.90
CA ARG A 101 0.67 -3.86 19.17
C ARG A 101 1.85 -3.52 20.12
N LYS A 102 1.98 -4.21 21.27
CA LYS A 102 3.04 -3.91 22.26
C LYS A 102 3.73 -5.17 22.79
N PRO A 103 4.65 -5.80 22.01
CA PRO A 103 4.90 -5.64 20.57
C PRO A 103 3.88 -6.39 19.73
N GLY A 104 3.68 -5.93 18.49
CA GLY A 104 2.98 -6.68 17.46
C GLY A 104 3.96 -7.48 16.59
N ALA A 105 3.52 -8.60 16.07
CA ALA A 105 4.39 -9.46 15.25
C ALA A 105 4.80 -8.79 13.93
N ASP A 106 4.00 -7.86 13.40
CA ASP A 106 4.37 -7.04 12.23
C ASP A 106 5.69 -6.30 12.42
N MET A 107 6.04 -5.91 13.65
CA MET A 107 7.29 -5.22 13.97
C MET A 107 8.53 -6.13 13.93
N MET A 108 8.36 -7.46 13.85
CA MET A 108 9.43 -8.44 14.09
C MET A 108 10.19 -8.89 12.82
N LEU A 109 9.91 -8.30 11.67
CA LEU A 109 10.66 -8.59 10.45
C LEU A 109 12.08 -8.02 10.58
N SER A 110 13.10 -8.89 10.47
CA SER A 110 14.50 -8.49 10.60
C SER A 110 15.20 -8.35 9.25
N GLU A 111 16.29 -7.57 9.22
CA GLU A 111 17.12 -7.40 8.02
C GLU A 111 17.65 -8.74 7.46
N ASP A 112 17.97 -9.71 8.31
CA ASP A 112 18.53 -10.99 7.89
C ASP A 112 17.54 -11.85 7.10
N GLU A 113 16.26 -11.56 7.23
CA GLU A 113 15.19 -12.25 6.51
C GLU A 113 14.96 -11.67 5.11
N VAL A 114 15.39 -10.43 4.86
CA VAL A 114 15.34 -9.80 3.53
C VAL A 114 16.51 -10.33 2.69
N LYS A 115 16.19 -11.21 1.73
CA LYS A 115 17.16 -11.87 0.88
C LYS A 115 17.35 -11.13 -0.44
N GLU A 116 18.61 -11.03 -0.85
CA GLU A 116 18.98 -10.43 -2.13
C GLU A 116 18.31 -11.13 -3.33
N SER A 117 18.20 -12.46 -3.27
CA SER A 117 17.53 -13.24 -4.31
C SER A 117 16.07 -12.87 -4.54
N ASP A 118 15.34 -12.50 -3.48
CA ASP A 118 13.92 -12.08 -3.63
C ASP A 118 13.82 -10.72 -4.32
N ILE A 119 14.74 -9.80 -4.01
CA ILE A 119 14.84 -8.51 -4.68
C ILE A 119 15.25 -8.66 -6.14
N ASP A 120 16.22 -9.55 -6.43
CA ASP A 120 16.66 -9.84 -7.81
C ASP A 120 15.54 -10.38 -8.69
N GLU A 121 14.65 -11.20 -8.13
CA GLU A 121 13.51 -11.77 -8.85
C GLU A 121 12.38 -10.78 -9.09
N ALA A 122 12.31 -9.69 -8.34
CA ALA A 122 11.21 -8.72 -8.41
C ALA A 122 11.44 -7.65 -9.48
N ALA A 123 10.35 -7.16 -10.07
CA ALA A 123 10.38 -6.00 -10.97
C ALA A 123 10.10 -4.70 -10.23
N ILE A 124 9.15 -4.70 -9.28
CA ILE A 124 8.79 -3.57 -8.42
C ILE A 124 8.89 -4.01 -6.97
N ILE A 125 9.53 -3.18 -6.13
CA ILE A 125 9.51 -3.31 -4.68
C ILE A 125 8.62 -2.22 -4.11
N HIS A 126 7.68 -2.60 -3.23
CA HIS A 126 6.71 -1.69 -2.64
C HIS A 126 6.71 -1.77 -1.12
N ALA A 127 6.71 -0.61 -0.48
CA ALA A 127 6.58 -0.44 0.97
C ALA A 127 5.69 0.75 1.33
N GLY A 128 5.36 0.89 2.60
CA GLY A 128 4.65 2.03 3.16
C GLY A 128 5.26 2.50 4.48
N SER A 129 4.82 3.66 5.00
CA SER A 129 5.43 4.25 6.19
C SER A 129 5.21 3.43 7.46
N CYS A 130 4.13 2.65 7.56
CA CYS A 130 3.86 1.86 8.75
C CYS A 130 5.00 0.90 9.10
N SER A 131 5.67 0.32 8.09
CA SER A 131 6.83 -0.55 8.26
C SER A 131 8.10 0.18 8.72
N LEU A 132 8.10 1.51 8.72
CA LEU A 132 9.19 2.33 9.25
C LEU A 132 8.94 2.76 10.70
N SER A 133 7.77 2.42 11.28
CA SER A 133 7.34 2.93 12.58
C SER A 133 8.01 2.23 13.77
N ALA A 134 8.61 1.06 13.58
CA ALA A 134 9.15 0.25 14.66
C ALA A 134 10.36 -0.58 14.21
N HIS A 135 11.21 -0.92 15.18
CA HIS A 135 12.35 -1.81 15.03
C HIS A 135 11.98 -3.25 15.40
N PRO A 136 12.54 -4.28 14.73
CA PRO A 136 13.51 -4.25 13.62
C PRO A 136 12.91 -4.14 12.21
N GLU A 137 11.58 -4.02 12.04
CA GLU A 137 10.91 -3.96 10.73
C GLU A 137 11.40 -2.78 9.88
N ARG A 138 11.71 -1.66 10.54
CA ARG A 138 12.26 -0.46 9.89
C ARG A 138 13.54 -0.78 9.11
N GLU A 139 14.51 -1.39 9.76
CA GLU A 139 15.80 -1.75 9.14
C GLU A 139 15.60 -2.72 7.98
N ALA A 140 14.71 -3.70 8.14
CA ALA A 140 14.39 -4.64 7.08
C ALA A 140 13.79 -3.93 5.85
N THR A 141 12.89 -2.98 6.08
CA THR A 141 12.26 -2.19 5.02
C THR A 141 13.29 -1.27 4.34
N GLU A 142 14.07 -0.52 5.11
CA GLU A 142 15.14 0.35 4.58
C GLU A 142 16.17 -0.44 3.77
N LYS A 143 16.55 -1.65 4.22
CA LYS A 143 17.44 -2.55 3.49
C LYS A 143 16.83 -3.00 2.17
N ALA A 144 15.56 -3.40 2.16
CA ALA A 144 14.88 -3.83 0.94
C ALA A 144 14.81 -2.71 -0.11
N LEU A 145 14.45 -1.49 0.31
CA LEU A 145 14.36 -0.33 -0.58
C LEU A 145 15.72 0.07 -1.13
N ARG A 146 16.75 0.16 -0.26
CA ARG A 146 18.13 0.48 -0.67
C ARG A 146 18.68 -0.56 -1.65
N MET A 147 18.55 -1.84 -1.34
CA MET A 147 19.03 -2.92 -2.20
C MET A 147 18.32 -2.91 -3.56
N ALA A 148 17.01 -2.64 -3.58
CA ALA A 148 16.24 -2.52 -4.81
C ALA A 148 16.74 -1.35 -5.68
N HIS A 149 16.94 -0.19 -5.07
CA HIS A 149 17.48 1.00 -5.75
C HIS A 149 18.88 0.74 -6.32
N GLU A 150 19.80 0.18 -5.55
CA GLU A 150 21.18 -0.17 -5.98
C GLU A 150 21.18 -1.16 -7.17
N LYS A 151 20.19 -2.02 -7.26
CA LYS A 151 20.01 -3.00 -8.35
C LYS A 151 19.21 -2.46 -9.54
N GLY A 152 18.82 -1.19 -9.52
CA GLY A 152 18.03 -0.55 -10.58
C GLY A 152 16.62 -1.14 -10.74
N LYS A 153 16.05 -1.69 -9.67
CA LYS A 153 14.64 -2.10 -9.61
C LYS A 153 13.76 -0.87 -9.40
N LEU A 154 12.51 -0.95 -9.83
CA LEU A 154 11.55 0.10 -9.53
C LEU A 154 11.15 0.06 -8.05
N VAL A 155 11.32 1.16 -7.37
CA VAL A 155 10.94 1.32 -5.96
C VAL A 155 9.70 2.19 -5.84
N SER A 156 8.65 1.62 -5.27
CA SER A 156 7.36 2.24 -5.02
C SER A 156 7.14 2.43 -3.52
N PHE A 157 6.70 3.60 -3.11
CA PHE A 157 6.41 3.89 -1.72
C PHE A 157 5.07 4.62 -1.58
N ASP A 158 4.26 4.22 -0.60
CA ASP A 158 3.03 4.90 -0.21
C ASP A 158 3.21 5.48 1.20
N VAL A 159 3.10 6.78 1.37
CA VAL A 159 3.24 7.41 2.69
C VAL A 159 2.25 6.78 3.66
N ASN A 160 0.99 6.68 3.28
CA ASN A 160 -0.06 5.95 3.99
C ASN A 160 0.04 6.09 5.51
N TYR A 161 0.14 7.33 5.99
CA TYR A 161 0.31 7.66 7.40
C TYR A 161 -0.83 7.09 8.25
N ARG A 162 -0.46 6.43 9.33
CA ARG A 162 -1.39 5.93 10.35
C ARG A 162 -0.93 6.44 11.71
N ASN A 163 -1.58 7.48 12.20
CA ASN A 163 -1.20 8.17 13.43
C ASN A 163 -0.92 7.22 14.61
N LEU A 164 -1.77 6.23 14.81
CA LEU A 164 -1.61 5.29 15.94
C LEU A 164 -0.47 4.28 15.74
N MET A 165 -0.06 3.98 14.52
CA MET A 165 1.14 3.18 14.25
C MET A 165 2.41 3.96 14.57
N TRP A 166 2.33 5.27 14.50
CA TRP A 166 3.37 6.25 14.80
C TRP A 166 3.23 6.90 16.19
N GLU A 167 2.35 6.37 17.06
CA GLU A 167 2.08 6.93 18.40
C GLU A 167 1.76 8.44 18.36
N ASP A 168 1.03 8.88 17.33
CA ASP A 168 0.69 10.28 16.99
C ASP A 168 1.91 11.18 16.68
N ASP A 169 3.11 10.62 16.50
CA ASP A 169 4.31 11.37 16.12
C ASP A 169 4.44 11.55 14.60
N LEU A 170 3.79 12.59 14.09
CA LEU A 170 3.86 12.99 12.68
C LEU A 170 5.27 13.37 12.25
N THR A 171 6.06 13.96 13.18
CA THR A 171 7.43 14.38 12.88
C THR A 171 8.33 13.19 12.65
N ALA A 172 8.28 12.18 13.53
CA ALA A 172 9.04 10.95 13.38
C ALA A 172 8.67 10.22 12.07
N CYS A 173 7.38 10.19 11.72
CA CYS A 173 6.94 9.64 10.43
C CYS A 173 7.54 10.40 9.25
N THR A 174 7.44 11.73 9.28
CA THR A 174 7.97 12.58 8.19
C THR A 174 9.48 12.38 8.02
N GLU A 175 10.24 12.37 9.12
CA GLU A 175 11.68 12.13 9.09
C GLU A 175 12.04 10.74 8.52
N ALA A 176 11.32 9.69 8.93
CA ALA A 176 11.53 8.34 8.41
C ALA A 176 11.21 8.25 6.91
N VAL A 177 10.10 8.82 6.48
CA VAL A 177 9.73 8.91 5.05
C VAL A 177 10.81 9.64 4.27
N MET A 178 11.21 10.83 4.72
CA MET A 178 12.27 11.60 4.07
C MET A 178 13.61 10.84 3.99
N GLY A 179 13.90 9.97 4.96
CA GLY A 179 15.11 9.14 4.99
C GLY A 179 15.15 8.09 3.88
N VAL A 180 14.00 7.56 3.46
CA VAL A 180 13.92 6.53 2.39
C VAL A 180 13.70 7.10 1.00
N LEU A 181 13.23 8.36 0.86
CA LEU A 181 12.94 8.98 -0.45
C LEU A 181 14.10 8.90 -1.46
N PRO A 182 15.40 9.02 -1.07
CA PRO A 182 16.50 8.86 -2.04
C PRO A 182 16.57 7.48 -2.73
N CYS A 183 15.87 6.49 -2.18
CA CYS A 183 15.77 5.14 -2.78
C CYS A 183 14.44 4.92 -3.52
N VAL A 184 13.54 5.91 -3.57
CA VAL A 184 12.18 5.77 -4.11
C VAL A 184 12.10 6.37 -5.51
N ASP A 185 11.49 5.65 -6.46
CA ASP A 185 11.20 6.15 -7.81
C ASP A 185 9.78 6.71 -7.92
N MET A 186 8.83 6.04 -7.28
CA MET A 186 7.40 6.30 -7.38
C MET A 186 6.81 6.50 -5.99
N LEU A 187 6.45 7.73 -5.66
CA LEU A 187 5.85 8.10 -4.39
C LEU A 187 4.34 8.30 -4.53
N LYS A 188 3.56 7.66 -3.66
CA LYS A 188 2.13 7.96 -3.50
C LYS A 188 1.88 8.65 -2.17
N ILE A 189 1.00 9.64 -2.20
CA ILE A 189 0.46 10.33 -1.03
C ILE A 189 -1.05 10.51 -1.17
N SER A 190 -1.72 10.78 -0.07
CA SER A 190 -3.06 11.33 -0.06
C SER A 190 -3.04 12.87 0.04
N GLU A 191 -4.17 13.53 -0.25
CA GLU A 191 -4.36 14.98 -0.04
C GLU A 191 -4.04 15.39 1.42
N GLU A 192 -4.42 14.55 2.38
CA GLU A 192 -4.18 14.79 3.81
C GLU A 192 -2.67 14.72 4.15
N GLU A 193 -1.91 13.91 3.42
CA GLU A 193 -0.46 13.72 3.63
C GLU A 193 0.40 14.76 2.89
N ALA A 194 -0.18 15.50 1.95
CA ALA A 194 0.55 16.52 1.19
C ALA A 194 1.26 17.54 2.09
N GLY A 195 0.62 17.94 3.18
CA GLY A 195 1.19 18.86 4.17
C GLY A 195 2.45 18.34 4.86
N MET A 196 2.60 17.02 5.04
CA MET A 196 3.80 16.40 5.64
C MET A 196 5.06 16.65 4.80
N LEU A 197 4.89 16.76 3.49
CA LEU A 197 5.97 16.94 2.51
C LEU A 197 6.10 18.39 2.02
N GLY A 198 5.51 19.35 2.73
CA GLY A 198 5.59 20.77 2.43
C GLY A 198 4.54 21.31 1.45
N GLY A 199 3.57 20.47 1.08
CA GLY A 199 2.49 20.82 0.15
C GLY A 199 2.91 20.83 -1.31
N GLU A 200 1.93 20.99 -2.22
CA GLU A 200 2.12 20.89 -3.67
C GLU A 200 3.23 21.81 -4.22
N ALA A 201 3.35 23.00 -3.66
CA ALA A 201 4.39 23.97 -4.07
C ALA A 201 5.84 23.47 -3.86
N SER A 202 6.02 22.47 -2.97
CA SER A 202 7.33 21.88 -2.65
C SER A 202 7.62 20.60 -3.43
N PHE A 203 6.63 19.99 -4.08
CA PHE A 203 6.77 18.65 -4.67
C PHE A 203 7.83 18.60 -5.77
N GLN A 204 7.93 19.62 -6.63
CA GLN A 204 8.95 19.65 -7.66
C GLN A 204 10.37 19.63 -7.05
N GLN A 205 10.61 20.46 -6.04
CA GLN A 205 11.90 20.49 -5.34
C GLN A 205 12.16 19.18 -4.58
N LEU A 206 11.13 18.59 -3.96
CA LEU A 206 11.23 17.30 -3.28
C LEU A 206 11.65 16.20 -4.25
N MET A 207 11.02 16.15 -5.42
CA MET A 207 11.32 15.17 -6.47
C MET A 207 12.75 15.32 -6.99
N GLU A 208 13.16 16.53 -7.32
CA GLU A 208 14.51 16.81 -7.82
C GLU A 208 15.60 16.47 -6.79
N LYS A 209 15.38 16.84 -5.53
CA LYS A 209 16.32 16.58 -4.44
C LYS A 209 16.54 15.08 -4.17
N ASN A 210 15.48 14.27 -4.31
CA ASN A 210 15.52 12.85 -3.95
C ASN A 210 15.58 11.92 -5.18
N GLY A 211 15.56 12.46 -6.41
CA GLY A 211 15.59 11.65 -7.63
C GLY A 211 14.29 10.90 -7.92
N LEU A 212 13.16 11.35 -7.36
CA LEU A 212 11.86 10.74 -7.62
C LEU A 212 11.47 10.91 -9.10
N THR A 213 11.08 9.83 -9.74
CA THR A 213 10.57 9.86 -11.11
C THR A 213 9.17 10.45 -11.17
N MET A 214 8.32 10.11 -10.22
CA MET A 214 6.98 10.67 -10.09
C MET A 214 6.47 10.69 -8.65
N LEU A 215 5.56 11.63 -8.38
CA LEU A 215 4.76 11.71 -7.18
C LEU A 215 3.28 11.70 -7.59
N VAL A 216 2.49 10.84 -6.97
CA VAL A 216 1.04 10.74 -7.20
C VAL A 216 0.29 11.10 -5.94
N GLU A 217 -0.55 12.12 -6.02
CA GLU A 217 -1.46 12.56 -4.96
C GLU A 217 -2.87 12.06 -5.26
N THR A 218 -3.45 11.30 -4.34
CA THR A 218 -4.84 10.84 -4.43
C THR A 218 -5.77 11.83 -3.74
N LEU A 219 -6.85 12.23 -4.44
CA LEU A 219 -7.81 13.28 -4.04
C LEU A 219 -9.19 12.69 -3.74
N GLY A 220 -9.24 11.45 -3.25
CA GLY A 220 -10.47 10.74 -2.95
C GLY A 220 -11.42 10.66 -4.15
N SER A 221 -12.64 11.16 -4.01
CA SER A 221 -13.65 11.16 -5.08
C SER A 221 -13.32 12.10 -6.25
N GLN A 222 -12.37 13.01 -6.08
CA GLN A 222 -11.93 13.92 -7.14
C GLN A 222 -10.93 13.26 -8.09
N GLY A 223 -10.34 12.12 -7.70
CA GLY A 223 -9.43 11.35 -8.54
C GLY A 223 -7.99 11.40 -8.07
N ALA A 224 -7.06 11.65 -8.98
CA ALA A 224 -5.65 11.70 -8.68
C ALA A 224 -4.90 12.70 -9.55
N LYS A 225 -3.79 13.21 -9.03
CA LYS A 225 -2.87 14.14 -9.66
C LYS A 225 -1.48 13.53 -9.61
N ALA A 226 -0.76 13.52 -10.72
CA ALA A 226 0.63 13.09 -10.78
C ALA A 226 1.54 14.24 -11.18
N PHE A 227 2.70 14.32 -10.52
CA PHE A 227 3.82 15.20 -10.87
C PHE A 227 4.89 14.32 -11.50
N PHE A 228 5.26 14.67 -12.76
CA PHE A 228 6.21 13.91 -13.56
C PHE A 228 7.06 14.87 -14.39
N GLY A 229 8.36 14.95 -14.10
CA GLY A 229 9.20 16.01 -14.64
C GLY A 229 8.59 17.39 -14.32
N ASN A 230 8.41 18.22 -15.34
CA ASN A 230 7.78 19.54 -15.19
C ASN A 230 6.28 19.54 -15.53
N GLN A 231 5.65 18.36 -15.56
CA GLN A 231 4.24 18.21 -15.93
C GLN A 231 3.40 17.82 -14.72
N THR A 232 2.19 18.35 -14.67
CA THR A 232 1.13 17.88 -13.80
C THR A 232 0.07 17.17 -14.64
N ILE A 233 -0.26 15.94 -14.27
CA ILE A 233 -1.24 15.08 -14.97
C ILE A 233 -2.41 14.86 -14.02
N GLU A 234 -3.59 15.34 -14.38
CA GLU A 234 -4.80 15.17 -13.58
C GLU A 234 -5.72 14.14 -14.23
N VAL A 235 -6.25 13.22 -13.42
CA VAL A 235 -7.24 12.24 -13.85
C VAL A 235 -8.44 12.29 -12.89
N PRO A 236 -9.63 12.67 -13.37
CA PRO A 236 -10.81 12.80 -12.53
C PRO A 236 -11.24 11.46 -11.96
N GLY A 237 -11.75 11.51 -10.73
CA GLY A 237 -12.31 10.34 -10.05
C GLY A 237 -13.66 9.91 -10.61
N GLN A 238 -14.15 8.79 -10.09
CA GLN A 238 -15.44 8.23 -10.45
C GLN A 238 -16.44 8.51 -9.32
N ARG A 239 -17.57 9.15 -9.64
CA ARG A 239 -18.62 9.41 -8.66
C ARG A 239 -19.47 8.16 -8.45
N VAL A 240 -19.38 7.59 -7.25
CA VAL A 240 -20.18 6.44 -6.82
C VAL A 240 -20.66 6.65 -5.39
N LYS A 241 -21.64 5.87 -4.97
CA LYS A 241 -22.05 5.83 -3.56
C LYS A 241 -21.06 4.96 -2.80
N ALA A 242 -20.18 5.60 -2.02
CA ALA A 242 -19.27 4.89 -1.15
C ALA A 242 -20.00 4.20 0.00
N VAL A 243 -19.63 2.97 0.29
CA VAL A 243 -20.07 2.16 1.42
C VAL A 243 -18.98 2.10 2.49
N ASP A 244 -17.73 1.87 2.06
CA ASP A 244 -16.55 1.78 2.93
C ASP A 244 -15.30 2.20 2.13
N ALA A 245 -14.58 3.21 2.61
CA ALA A 245 -13.39 3.72 1.93
C ALA A 245 -12.10 2.94 2.27
N THR A 246 -12.19 1.95 3.17
CA THR A 246 -11.03 1.17 3.62
C THR A 246 -10.37 0.43 2.45
N GLY A 247 -9.06 0.64 2.26
CA GLY A 247 -8.28 -0.01 1.22
C GLY A 247 -8.43 0.58 -0.19
N ALA A 248 -9.22 1.64 -0.38
CA ALA A 248 -9.41 2.26 -1.69
C ALA A 248 -8.11 2.83 -2.28
N GLY A 249 -7.30 3.49 -1.45
CA GLY A 249 -5.98 3.99 -1.82
C GLY A 249 -5.02 2.87 -2.21
N ASP A 250 -5.05 1.76 -1.47
CA ASP A 250 -4.21 0.59 -1.75
C ASP A 250 -4.67 -0.11 -3.05
N ALA A 251 -6.00 -0.22 -3.25
CA ALA A 251 -6.58 -0.75 -4.48
C ALA A 251 -6.27 0.12 -5.70
N PHE A 252 -6.30 1.45 -5.54
CA PHE A 252 -5.84 2.39 -6.57
C PHE A 252 -4.38 2.14 -6.91
N TRP A 253 -3.51 2.14 -5.90
CA TRP A 253 -2.07 2.06 -6.11
C TRP A 253 -1.63 0.70 -6.66
N GLY A 254 -2.14 -0.40 -6.09
CA GLY A 254 -1.87 -1.74 -6.59
C GLY A 254 -2.34 -1.96 -8.05
N ALA A 255 -3.47 -1.35 -8.43
CA ALA A 255 -3.96 -1.38 -9.81
C ALA A 255 -3.10 -0.50 -10.73
N PHE A 256 -2.68 0.68 -10.28
CA PHE A 256 -1.75 1.55 -11.02
C PHE A 256 -0.42 0.82 -11.30
N LEU A 257 0.20 0.23 -10.28
CA LEU A 257 1.43 -0.56 -10.44
C LEU A 257 1.22 -1.76 -11.36
N SER A 258 0.04 -2.41 -11.29
CA SER A 258 -0.32 -3.50 -12.20
C SER A 258 -0.41 -3.03 -13.64
N TYR A 259 -0.99 -1.85 -13.88
CA TYR A 259 -1.07 -1.27 -15.23
C TYR A 259 0.32 -1.03 -15.82
N LEU A 260 1.26 -0.49 -15.05
CA LEU A 260 2.65 -0.35 -15.48
C LEU A 260 3.27 -1.70 -15.86
N ARG A 261 3.01 -2.75 -15.08
CA ARG A 261 3.50 -4.11 -15.38
C ARG A 261 2.87 -4.73 -16.63
N PHE A 262 1.60 -4.45 -16.93
CA PHE A 262 0.97 -4.88 -18.20
C PHE A 262 1.69 -4.29 -19.41
N HIS A 263 2.24 -3.10 -19.27
CA HIS A 263 3.02 -2.41 -20.30
C HIS A 263 4.53 -2.67 -20.19
N GLN A 264 4.93 -3.72 -19.44
CA GLN A 264 6.31 -4.18 -19.32
C GLN A 264 7.28 -3.13 -18.76
N VAL A 265 6.79 -2.15 -18.01
CA VAL A 265 7.65 -1.16 -17.33
C VAL A 265 8.53 -1.88 -16.32
N THR A 266 9.85 -1.76 -16.48
CA THR A 266 10.88 -2.41 -15.63
C THR A 266 11.89 -1.44 -15.05
N LYS A 267 11.94 -0.21 -15.57
CA LYS A 267 12.84 0.87 -15.15
C LYS A 267 12.16 2.22 -15.32
N THR A 268 12.66 3.23 -14.66
CA THR A 268 12.09 4.58 -14.67
C THR A 268 12.01 5.18 -16.09
N ALA A 269 12.97 4.89 -16.95
CA ALA A 269 12.98 5.36 -18.34
C ALA A 269 11.85 4.80 -19.22
N ASP A 270 11.16 3.75 -18.80
CA ASP A 270 10.01 3.17 -19.48
C ASP A 270 8.71 3.93 -19.17
N ILE A 271 8.72 4.80 -18.14
CA ILE A 271 7.54 5.54 -17.67
C ILE A 271 7.32 6.77 -18.55
N SER A 272 6.10 6.97 -19.02
CA SER A 272 5.68 8.14 -19.80
C SER A 272 4.43 8.79 -19.21
N ALA A 273 4.19 10.05 -19.58
CA ALA A 273 3.02 10.79 -19.14
C ALA A 273 1.68 10.08 -19.52
N ASP A 274 1.63 9.45 -20.68
CA ASP A 274 0.44 8.71 -21.13
C ASP A 274 0.23 7.44 -20.31
N LEU A 275 1.31 6.68 -20.02
CA LEU A 275 1.23 5.52 -19.12
C LEU A 275 0.77 5.90 -17.71
N ILE A 276 1.25 7.05 -17.19
CA ILE A 276 0.82 7.57 -15.89
C ILE A 276 -0.66 7.91 -15.93
N ARG A 277 -1.12 8.65 -16.95
CA ARG A 277 -2.54 9.03 -17.11
C ARG A 277 -3.46 7.82 -17.15
N ASP A 278 -3.15 6.87 -18.03
CA ASP A 278 -3.97 5.69 -18.23
C ASP A 278 -3.91 4.75 -17.01
N GLY A 279 -2.73 4.62 -16.39
CA GLY A 279 -2.55 3.87 -15.15
C GLY A 279 -3.32 4.47 -13.98
N MET A 280 -3.34 5.81 -13.83
CA MET A 280 -4.16 6.48 -12.82
C MET A 280 -5.67 6.31 -13.08
N ASN A 281 -6.09 6.34 -14.35
CA ASN A 281 -7.49 6.06 -14.68
C ASN A 281 -7.87 4.60 -14.30
N TYR A 282 -6.99 3.65 -14.57
CA TYR A 282 -7.15 2.25 -14.17
C TYR A 282 -7.21 2.11 -12.63
N GLY A 283 -6.33 2.80 -11.92
CA GLY A 283 -6.31 2.90 -10.46
C GLY A 283 -7.59 3.53 -9.90
N ASN A 284 -8.05 4.65 -10.46
CA ASN A 284 -9.29 5.33 -10.05
C ASN A 284 -10.51 4.40 -10.15
N VAL A 285 -10.59 3.59 -11.21
CA VAL A 285 -11.66 2.59 -11.35
C VAL A 285 -11.54 1.50 -10.29
N SER A 286 -10.33 1.03 -10.00
CA SER A 286 -10.09 0.04 -8.95
C SER A 286 -10.53 0.56 -7.58
N GLY A 287 -10.10 1.77 -7.19
CA GLY A 287 -10.53 2.43 -5.95
C GLY A 287 -12.04 2.66 -5.91
N CYS A 288 -12.62 3.13 -7.01
CA CYS A 288 -14.07 3.33 -7.16
C CYS A 288 -14.88 2.04 -6.94
N LEU A 289 -14.45 0.91 -7.49
CA LEU A 289 -15.12 -0.38 -7.28
C LEU A 289 -14.91 -0.87 -5.84
N CYS A 290 -13.74 -0.66 -5.27
CA CYS A 290 -13.42 -1.04 -3.89
C CYS A 290 -14.34 -0.38 -2.89
N VAL A 291 -14.62 0.92 -2.99
CA VAL A 291 -15.44 1.66 -2.00
C VAL A 291 -16.92 1.26 -1.99
N GLN A 292 -17.41 0.47 -2.95
CA GLN A 292 -18.82 0.08 -3.05
C GLN A 292 -19.20 -1.11 -2.16
N SER A 293 -18.25 -1.73 -1.47
CA SER A 293 -18.46 -2.88 -0.58
C SER A 293 -17.73 -2.70 0.75
N LYS A 294 -18.10 -3.48 1.78
CA LYS A 294 -17.45 -3.41 3.10
C LYS A 294 -16.16 -4.23 3.16
N GLY A 295 -15.12 -3.61 3.73
CA GLY A 295 -13.81 -4.22 4.03
C GLY A 295 -12.84 -4.12 2.84
N ALA A 296 -11.54 -3.94 3.14
CA ALA A 296 -10.50 -3.72 2.13
C ALA A 296 -10.37 -4.90 1.15
N ILE A 297 -9.81 -6.01 1.59
CA ILE A 297 -9.43 -7.17 0.73
C ILE A 297 -10.63 -7.76 -0.02
N SER A 298 -11.79 -7.87 0.66
CA SER A 298 -13.00 -8.43 0.05
C SER A 298 -13.56 -7.57 -1.07
N SER A 299 -13.28 -6.28 -1.05
CA SER A 299 -13.79 -5.28 -1.99
C SER A 299 -12.83 -4.97 -3.14
N ILE A 300 -11.57 -5.40 -3.07
CA ILE A 300 -10.59 -5.21 -4.15
C ILE A 300 -11.12 -5.91 -5.42
N PRO A 301 -11.30 -5.16 -6.53
CA PRO A 301 -11.80 -5.74 -7.78
C PRO A 301 -10.75 -6.61 -8.48
N THR A 302 -11.21 -7.51 -9.32
CA THR A 302 -10.38 -8.26 -10.25
C THR A 302 -10.10 -7.42 -11.50
N ARG A 303 -9.05 -7.79 -12.25
CA ARG A 303 -8.75 -7.22 -13.57
C ARG A 303 -9.98 -7.19 -14.49
N GLN A 304 -10.71 -8.29 -14.57
CA GLN A 304 -11.91 -8.40 -15.41
C GLN A 304 -12.99 -7.38 -15.03
N GLN A 305 -13.20 -7.13 -13.73
CA GLN A 305 -14.16 -6.13 -13.26
C GLN A 305 -13.73 -4.70 -13.62
N ILE A 306 -12.44 -4.38 -13.49
CA ILE A 306 -11.91 -3.07 -13.88
C ILE A 306 -12.05 -2.86 -15.39
N GLU A 307 -11.64 -3.84 -16.21
CA GLU A 307 -11.71 -3.77 -17.66
C GLU A 307 -13.17 -3.69 -18.17
N ALA A 308 -14.11 -4.45 -17.56
CA ALA A 308 -15.53 -4.36 -17.87
C ALA A 308 -16.12 -2.98 -17.57
N TYR A 309 -15.73 -2.37 -16.43
CA TYR A 309 -16.16 -1.02 -16.08
C TYR A 309 -15.66 0.03 -17.08
N LEU A 310 -14.39 -0.09 -17.50
CA LEU A 310 -13.81 0.80 -18.51
C LEU A 310 -14.42 0.64 -19.89
N ALA A 311 -14.79 -0.60 -20.27
CA ALA A 311 -15.43 -0.89 -21.55
C ALA A 311 -16.87 -0.30 -21.62
N GLY A 312 -17.66 -0.44 -20.55
CA GLY A 312 -19.03 0.09 -20.50
C GLY A 312 -19.14 1.63 -20.46
N ARG A 313 -18.03 2.34 -20.43
CA ARG A 313 -17.96 3.81 -20.53
C ARG A 313 -17.66 4.34 -21.93
N LYS A 314 -17.28 3.45 -22.84
CA LYS A 314 -16.98 3.81 -24.25
C LYS A 314 -18.22 3.81 -25.13
N GLU A 315 -19.35 3.39 -24.57
CA GLU A 315 -20.70 3.47 -25.18
C GLU A 315 -21.48 4.68 -24.62
#